data_4fe713e88916d388ffa7281735bbeead
#
_entry.id   4fe713e88916d388ffa7281735bbeead
#
_cell.length_a   1.000
_cell.length_b   1.000
_cell.length_c   1.000
_cell.angle_alpha   90.00
_cell.angle_beta   90.00
_cell.angle_gamma   90.00
#
_symmetry.space_group_name_H-M   'P 1'
#
loop_
_entity.id
_entity.type
_entity.pdbx_description
1 polymer ?
#
loop_
_entity_poly.entity_id
_entity_poly.type
_entity_poly.pdbx_seq_one_letter_code
_entity_poly.pdbx_strand_id
1 'polypeptide(L)'
;MIKIFKPKNKFKDISIIELNKIIANKKRLGLLKIGNEKLGKLIWDFSLPPIESCPDCESCKLDCYAVRYYNQYPDVKKCYDDNYKLCLNDLKTFKQLLIEQINKRNNNKRTKNKIKNIRIHASGDFYNQEYLNTWIEISREFKNINFFAYSKAFSNIPNLPKNLNIINSFVTIDNNNYLNYGTYENISKMRAKIKGIICPVTIGKKIDCSACKYCITKNKVLFVQH
;
A
#
# COMPACT_ATOMS: atom_id res chain seq x y z
N MET A 1 2.15 15.20 16.45
CA MET A 1 3.18 15.82 15.59
C MET A 1 3.64 14.77 14.59
N ILE A 2 3.48 15.02 13.28
CA ILE A 2 4.01 14.13 12.24
C ILE A 2 5.53 14.28 12.26
N LYS A 3 6.26 13.18 12.56
CA LYS A 3 7.73 13.19 12.48
C LYS A 3 8.12 13.56 11.04
N ILE A 4 8.96 14.57 10.87
CA ILE A 4 9.45 14.94 9.53
C ILE A 4 10.37 13.81 9.06
N PHE A 5 9.86 13.01 8.13
CA PHE A 5 10.59 11.92 7.52
C PHE A 5 11.55 12.49 6.46
N LYS A 6 12.84 12.16 6.59
CA LYS A 6 13.88 12.53 5.60
C LYS A 6 14.28 11.28 4.81
N PRO A 7 13.89 11.18 3.52
CA PRO A 7 14.35 10.08 2.67
C PRO A 7 15.87 10.08 2.55
N LYS A 8 16.47 8.89 2.38
CA LYS A 8 17.91 8.79 2.09
C LYS A 8 18.26 9.41 0.74
N ASN A 9 19.39 10.09 0.66
CA ASN A 9 19.84 10.81 -0.56
C ASN A 9 19.87 9.96 -1.83
N LYS A 10 20.13 8.63 -1.72
CA LYS A 10 20.13 7.73 -2.90
C LYS A 10 18.80 7.63 -3.67
N PHE A 11 17.70 8.11 -3.09
CA PHE A 11 16.38 8.10 -3.74
C PHE A 11 15.93 9.49 -4.16
N LYS A 12 16.52 10.52 -3.56
CA LYS A 12 16.18 11.93 -3.81
C LYS A 12 17.30 12.57 -4.62
N ASP A 13 16.98 13.64 -5.34
CA ASP A 13 17.93 14.43 -6.12
C ASP A 13 18.71 13.57 -7.16
N ILE A 14 18.02 12.60 -7.76
CA ILE A 14 18.59 11.80 -8.85
C ILE A 14 18.76 12.64 -10.12
N SER A 15 19.67 12.23 -11.01
CA SER A 15 19.89 12.95 -12.27
C SER A 15 18.65 12.91 -13.16
N ILE A 16 18.45 13.94 -13.97
CA ILE A 16 17.35 13.98 -14.95
C ILE A 16 17.43 12.82 -15.95
N ILE A 17 18.62 12.34 -16.26
CA ILE A 17 18.83 11.18 -17.14
C ILE A 17 18.27 9.91 -16.48
N GLU A 18 18.54 9.71 -15.20
CA GLU A 18 18.02 8.56 -14.43
C GLU A 18 16.50 8.65 -14.31
N LEU A 19 15.97 9.82 -13.97
CA LEU A 19 14.52 10.05 -13.86
C LEU A 19 13.82 9.74 -15.19
N ASN A 20 14.33 10.23 -16.32
CA ASN A 20 13.75 9.96 -17.63
C ASN A 20 13.79 8.46 -18.00
N LYS A 21 14.86 7.74 -17.66
CA LYS A 21 14.91 6.27 -17.83
C LYS A 21 13.83 5.56 -17.00
N ILE A 22 13.63 5.98 -15.76
CA ILE A 22 12.56 5.43 -14.88
C ILE A 22 11.19 5.71 -15.51
N ILE A 23 10.91 6.94 -15.93
CA ILE A 23 9.62 7.34 -16.54
C ILE A 23 9.36 6.49 -17.80
N ALA A 24 10.32 6.38 -18.70
CA ALA A 24 10.19 5.56 -19.92
C ALA A 24 9.91 4.09 -19.60
N ASN A 25 10.61 3.54 -18.61
CA ASN A 25 10.39 2.16 -18.16
C ASN A 25 8.99 1.97 -17.56
N LYS A 26 8.51 2.92 -16.73
CA LYS A 26 7.17 2.86 -16.14
C LYS A 26 6.05 3.05 -17.16
N LYS A 27 6.25 3.88 -18.20
CA LYS A 27 5.32 3.95 -19.35
C LYS A 27 5.15 2.60 -20.03
N ARG A 28 6.24 1.84 -20.20
CA ARG A 28 6.24 0.52 -20.85
C ARG A 28 5.66 -0.58 -19.95
N LEU A 29 6.13 -0.68 -18.71
CA LEU A 29 5.84 -1.79 -17.79
C LEU A 29 4.66 -1.54 -16.85
N GLY A 30 4.26 -0.27 -16.68
CA GLY A 30 3.25 0.18 -15.73
C GLY A 30 3.79 0.28 -14.29
N LEU A 31 3.04 1.04 -13.50
CA LEU A 31 3.28 1.24 -12.06
C LEU A 31 2.60 0.14 -11.23
N LEU A 32 1.33 -0.15 -11.57
CA LEU A 32 0.56 -1.19 -10.91
C LEU A 32 0.92 -2.57 -11.45
N LYS A 33 0.99 -3.54 -10.56
CA LYS A 33 1.18 -4.96 -10.86
C LYS A 33 -0.02 -5.77 -10.35
N ILE A 34 -0.29 -6.89 -10.99
CA ILE A 34 -1.27 -7.86 -10.47
C ILE A 34 -0.71 -8.42 -9.16
N GLY A 35 -1.55 -8.49 -8.14
CA GLY A 35 -1.17 -9.00 -6.84
C GLY A 35 -0.74 -10.48 -6.87
N ASN A 36 -0.09 -10.88 -5.77
CA ASN A 36 0.37 -12.25 -5.57
C ASN A 36 -0.80 -13.21 -5.26
N GLU A 37 -0.50 -14.48 -5.00
CA GLU A 37 -1.50 -15.53 -4.67
C GLU A 37 -2.40 -15.13 -3.49
N LYS A 38 -1.87 -14.48 -2.46
CA LYS A 38 -2.63 -14.00 -1.31
C LYS A 38 -3.63 -12.90 -1.68
N LEU A 39 -3.23 -11.98 -2.55
CA LEU A 39 -4.10 -10.89 -3.01
C LEU A 39 -5.13 -11.38 -4.03
N GLY A 40 -4.78 -12.40 -4.81
CA GLY A 40 -5.59 -12.87 -5.94
C GLY A 40 -5.41 -12.02 -7.20
N LYS A 41 -5.90 -12.54 -8.32
CA LYS A 41 -5.70 -11.93 -9.66
C LYS A 41 -6.52 -10.66 -9.92
N LEU A 42 -7.45 -10.30 -9.01
CA LEU A 42 -8.35 -9.15 -9.17
C LEU A 42 -7.93 -7.92 -8.36
N ILE A 43 -6.87 -8.03 -7.58
CA ILE A 43 -6.28 -6.92 -6.86
C ILE A 43 -4.95 -6.54 -7.51
N TRP A 44 -4.82 -5.28 -7.82
CA TRP A 44 -3.59 -4.67 -8.30
C TRP A 44 -2.86 -4.02 -7.14
N ASP A 45 -1.53 -4.00 -7.17
CA ASP A 45 -0.76 -3.36 -6.12
C ASP A 45 0.28 -2.38 -6.65
N PHE A 46 0.58 -1.41 -5.81
CA PHE A 46 1.70 -0.49 -5.92
C PHE A 46 2.52 -0.56 -4.64
N SER A 47 3.84 -0.64 -4.76
CA SER A 47 4.72 -0.79 -3.60
C SER A 47 5.96 0.08 -3.68
N LEU A 48 6.49 0.42 -2.52
CA LEU A 48 7.69 1.19 -2.28
C LEU A 48 8.71 0.36 -1.49
N PRO A 49 10.00 0.76 -1.43
CA PRO A 49 11.01 0.07 -0.62
C PRO A 49 10.59 0.02 0.85
N PRO A 50 10.63 -1.15 1.50
CA PRO A 50 10.35 -1.26 2.92
C PRO A 50 11.41 -0.48 3.73
N ILE A 51 11.05 0.00 4.91
CA ILE A 51 11.88 0.81 5.81
C ILE A 51 12.21 2.19 5.23
N GLU A 52 12.76 2.25 4.02
CA GLU A 52 13.20 3.49 3.36
C GLU A 52 12.05 4.46 3.05
N SER A 53 10.85 3.94 2.84
CA SER A 53 9.64 4.73 2.60
C SER A 53 8.64 4.70 3.75
N CYS A 54 9.05 4.20 4.93
CA CYS A 54 8.18 4.08 6.10
C CYS A 54 8.58 5.08 7.18
N PRO A 55 7.82 6.16 7.43
CA PRO A 55 8.17 7.17 8.43
C PRO A 55 8.25 6.64 9.86
N ASP A 56 7.43 5.63 10.18
CA ASP A 56 7.37 4.99 11.50
C ASP A 56 7.74 3.50 11.42
N CYS A 57 8.95 3.23 10.90
CA CYS A 57 9.40 1.85 10.71
C CYS A 57 9.97 1.20 11.98
N GLU A 58 10.29 1.95 13.02
CA GLU A 58 10.97 1.43 14.22
C GLU A 58 10.16 0.33 14.91
N SER A 59 8.83 0.47 14.92
CA SER A 59 7.92 -0.50 15.54
C SER A 59 7.86 -1.86 14.83
N CYS A 60 8.31 -1.97 13.58
CA CYS A 60 8.25 -3.22 12.81
C CYS A 60 9.53 -3.54 12.02
N LYS A 61 10.58 -2.76 12.19
CA LYS A 61 11.82 -2.88 11.40
C LYS A 61 12.45 -4.27 11.48
N LEU A 62 12.44 -4.89 12.66
CA LEU A 62 13.05 -6.20 12.90
C LEU A 62 12.22 -7.35 12.29
N ASP A 63 10.88 -7.20 12.26
CA ASP A 63 9.94 -8.25 11.81
C ASP A 63 9.25 -7.92 10.49
N CYS A 64 9.80 -6.98 9.72
CA CYS A 64 9.17 -6.53 8.49
C CYS A 64 9.25 -7.60 7.40
N TYR A 65 8.13 -8.30 7.15
CA TYR A 65 8.03 -9.33 6.13
C TYR A 65 8.44 -8.86 4.72
N ALA A 66 8.23 -7.59 4.42
CA ALA A 66 8.53 -7.03 3.11
C ALA A 66 10.03 -6.94 2.83
N VAL A 67 10.87 -6.80 3.86
CA VAL A 67 12.34 -6.75 3.75
C VAL A 67 12.89 -8.03 3.13
N ARG A 68 12.34 -9.19 3.51
CA ARG A 68 12.78 -10.48 2.98
C ARG A 68 12.61 -10.52 1.45
N TYR A 69 11.42 -10.24 0.94
CA TYR A 69 11.13 -10.26 -0.49
C TYR A 69 11.92 -9.19 -1.26
N TYR A 70 12.01 -8.00 -0.70
CA TYR A 70 12.76 -6.90 -1.29
C TYR A 70 14.25 -7.23 -1.47
N ASN A 71 14.86 -7.96 -0.52
CA ASN A 71 16.27 -8.35 -0.61
C ASN A 71 16.47 -9.62 -1.45
N GLN A 72 15.50 -10.52 -1.48
CA GLN A 72 15.60 -11.80 -2.17
C GLN A 72 15.45 -11.66 -3.70
N TYR A 73 14.64 -10.70 -4.17
CA TYR A 73 14.30 -10.57 -5.58
C TYR A 73 14.79 -9.24 -6.16
N PRO A 74 15.90 -9.22 -6.95
CA PRO A 74 16.48 -8.01 -7.52
C PRO A 74 15.50 -7.18 -8.36
N ASP A 75 14.62 -7.82 -9.13
CA ASP A 75 13.62 -7.13 -9.95
C ASP A 75 12.54 -6.45 -9.10
N VAL A 76 12.14 -7.07 -7.99
CA VAL A 76 11.23 -6.46 -7.01
C VAL A 76 11.88 -5.25 -6.37
N LYS A 77 13.14 -5.42 -5.94
CA LYS A 77 13.94 -4.32 -5.38
C LYS A 77 14.03 -3.15 -6.35
N LYS A 78 14.46 -3.42 -7.58
CA LYS A 78 14.55 -2.39 -8.62
C LYS A 78 13.22 -1.72 -8.88
N CYS A 79 12.13 -2.49 -8.97
CA CYS A 79 10.79 -1.94 -9.22
C CYS A 79 10.35 -0.98 -8.11
N TYR A 80 10.57 -1.35 -6.83
CA TYR A 80 10.19 -0.52 -5.68
C TYR A 80 11.08 0.72 -5.57
N ASP A 81 12.39 0.57 -5.78
CA ASP A 81 13.34 1.68 -5.78
C ASP A 81 12.98 2.70 -6.88
N ASP A 82 12.71 2.25 -8.11
CA ASP A 82 12.29 3.12 -9.22
C ASP A 82 10.95 3.82 -8.93
N ASN A 83 9.99 3.12 -8.30
CA ASN A 83 8.73 3.73 -7.88
C ASN A 83 8.99 4.87 -6.88
N TYR A 84 9.84 4.63 -5.89
CA TYR A 84 10.12 5.61 -4.85
C TYR A 84 10.89 6.82 -5.38
N LYS A 85 11.90 6.58 -6.22
CA LYS A 85 12.63 7.64 -6.92
C LYS A 85 11.68 8.52 -7.73
N LEU A 86 10.77 7.93 -8.49
CA LEU A 86 9.77 8.68 -9.24
C LEU A 86 8.86 9.51 -8.33
N CYS A 87 8.32 8.91 -7.27
CA CYS A 87 7.43 9.62 -6.33
C CYS A 87 8.13 10.78 -5.61
N LEU A 88 9.42 10.64 -5.28
CA LEU A 88 10.19 11.68 -4.58
C LEU A 88 10.64 12.83 -5.47
N ASN A 89 10.90 12.55 -6.76
CA ASN A 89 11.50 13.53 -7.66
C ASN A 89 10.51 14.12 -8.66
N ASP A 90 9.40 13.42 -8.97
CA ASP A 90 8.35 13.91 -9.86
C ASP A 90 6.99 13.26 -9.54
N LEU A 91 6.39 13.71 -8.46
CA LEU A 91 5.09 13.22 -7.99
C LEU A 91 3.95 13.50 -8.99
N LYS A 92 4.06 14.58 -9.77
CA LYS A 92 3.10 14.94 -10.81
C LYS A 92 3.10 13.89 -11.93
N THR A 93 4.28 13.54 -12.44
CA THR A 93 4.43 12.49 -13.46
C THR A 93 4.02 11.13 -12.92
N PHE A 94 4.32 10.79 -11.65
CA PHE A 94 3.81 9.58 -11.02
C PHE A 94 2.28 9.50 -11.10
N LYS A 95 1.58 10.56 -10.67
CA LYS A 95 0.11 10.62 -10.72
C LYS A 95 -0.40 10.44 -12.15
N GLN A 96 0.16 11.15 -13.11
CA GLN A 96 -0.23 11.06 -14.52
C GLN A 96 -0.06 9.65 -15.08
N LEU A 97 1.08 9.01 -14.88
CA LEU A 97 1.34 7.64 -15.36
C LEU A 97 0.39 6.61 -14.75
N LEU A 98 0.03 6.79 -13.48
CA LEU A 98 -0.91 5.89 -12.81
C LEU A 98 -2.32 6.03 -13.39
N ILE A 99 -2.79 7.24 -13.61
CA ILE A 99 -4.08 7.54 -14.25
C ILE A 99 -4.11 6.97 -15.67
N GLU A 100 -3.07 7.21 -16.47
CA GLU A 100 -2.94 6.68 -17.83
C GLU A 100 -3.00 5.15 -17.85
N GLN A 101 -2.28 4.48 -16.94
CA GLN A 101 -2.31 3.01 -16.84
C GLN A 101 -3.71 2.48 -16.53
N ILE A 102 -4.40 3.09 -15.57
CA ILE A 102 -5.75 2.68 -15.17
C ILE A 102 -6.71 2.86 -16.36
N ASN A 103 -6.69 4.03 -16.99
CA ASN A 103 -7.54 4.36 -18.13
C ASN A 103 -7.27 3.42 -19.33
N LYS A 104 -6.00 3.26 -19.71
CA LYS A 104 -5.61 2.36 -20.81
C LYS A 104 -6.13 0.94 -20.58
N ARG A 105 -6.02 0.43 -19.36
CA ARG A 105 -6.48 -0.92 -19.04
C ARG A 105 -7.99 -1.01 -18.97
N ASN A 106 -8.64 -0.06 -18.33
CA ASN A 106 -10.09 -0.13 -18.12
C ASN A 106 -10.90 0.23 -19.38
N ASN A 107 -10.38 1.06 -20.27
CA ASN A 107 -11.05 1.42 -21.53
C ASN A 107 -10.81 0.39 -22.64
N ASN A 108 -9.80 -0.46 -22.55
CA ASN A 108 -9.56 -1.48 -23.54
C ASN A 108 -10.63 -2.59 -23.49
N LYS A 109 -11.54 -2.62 -24.46
CA LYS A 109 -12.67 -3.58 -24.55
C LYS A 109 -12.24 -5.05 -24.49
N ARG A 110 -11.03 -5.38 -25.00
CA ARG A 110 -10.51 -6.75 -25.03
C ARG A 110 -9.94 -7.21 -23.67
N THR A 111 -9.73 -6.29 -22.73
CA THR A 111 -9.17 -6.63 -21.41
C THR A 111 -10.24 -7.26 -20.52
N LYS A 112 -10.07 -8.55 -20.20
CA LYS A 112 -10.97 -9.30 -19.29
C LYS A 112 -10.86 -8.83 -17.85
N ASN A 113 -9.63 -8.59 -17.36
CA ASN A 113 -9.36 -8.20 -15.97
C ASN A 113 -9.14 -6.68 -15.85
N LYS A 114 -10.25 -5.96 -15.74
CA LYS A 114 -10.23 -4.51 -15.44
C LYS A 114 -9.67 -4.27 -14.05
N ILE A 115 -9.04 -3.10 -13.83
CA ILE A 115 -8.60 -2.67 -12.52
C ILE A 115 -9.84 -2.22 -11.73
N LYS A 116 -10.20 -2.97 -10.69
CA LYS A 116 -11.34 -2.68 -9.81
C LYS A 116 -10.92 -2.47 -8.37
N ASN A 117 -9.80 -3.07 -7.96
CA ASN A 117 -9.30 -2.97 -6.60
C ASN A 117 -7.79 -2.73 -6.65
N ILE A 118 -7.33 -1.74 -5.92
CA ILE A 118 -5.91 -1.39 -5.80
C ILE A 118 -5.52 -1.43 -4.33
N ARG A 119 -4.52 -2.25 -4.00
CA ARG A 119 -3.80 -2.17 -2.74
C ARG A 119 -2.69 -1.15 -2.88
N ILE A 120 -2.76 -0.09 -2.09
CA ILE A 120 -1.68 0.86 -1.95
C ILE A 120 -0.74 0.28 -0.90
N HIS A 121 0.52 0.06 -1.25
CA HIS A 121 1.58 -0.47 -0.40
C HIS A 121 1.35 -1.93 0.07
N ALA A 122 1.74 -2.91 -0.76
CA ALA A 122 2.08 -4.23 -0.24
C ALA A 122 3.40 -4.16 0.55
N SER A 123 4.25 -3.17 0.24
CA SER A 123 5.50 -2.81 0.92
C SER A 123 5.65 -1.28 0.91
N GLY A 124 6.19 -0.69 1.99
CA GLY A 124 6.29 0.75 2.17
C GLY A 124 5.09 1.35 2.88
N ASP A 125 5.06 2.67 3.02
CA ASP A 125 3.97 3.44 3.64
C ASP A 125 3.87 4.83 3.00
N PHE A 126 2.88 5.63 3.39
CA PHE A 126 2.80 7.03 3.01
C PHE A 126 3.90 7.83 3.71
N TYR A 127 4.91 8.23 2.96
CA TYR A 127 6.11 8.85 3.52
C TYR A 127 5.96 10.35 3.82
N ASN A 128 4.94 11.01 3.28
CA ASN A 128 4.56 12.39 3.62
C ASN A 128 3.10 12.70 3.24
N GLN A 129 2.62 13.87 3.64
CA GLN A 129 1.25 14.32 3.41
C GLN A 129 0.96 14.58 1.93
N GLU A 130 1.90 15.11 1.16
CA GLU A 130 1.72 15.42 -0.26
C GLU A 130 1.48 14.14 -1.08
N TYR A 131 2.26 13.10 -0.80
CA TYR A 131 2.10 11.79 -1.42
C TYR A 131 0.76 11.13 -1.04
N LEU A 132 0.36 11.22 0.23
CA LEU A 132 -0.97 10.78 0.66
C LEU A 132 -2.08 11.53 -0.07
N ASN A 133 -1.98 12.86 -0.17
CA ASN A 133 -2.95 13.68 -0.88
C ASN A 133 -3.06 13.29 -2.36
N THR A 134 -1.94 12.96 -3.00
CA THR A 134 -1.92 12.46 -4.38
C THR A 134 -2.77 11.18 -4.54
N TRP A 135 -2.68 10.24 -3.61
CA TRP A 135 -3.51 9.02 -3.63
C TRP A 135 -4.99 9.33 -3.35
N ILE A 136 -5.28 10.30 -2.49
CA ILE A 136 -6.66 10.77 -2.24
C ILE A 136 -7.24 11.37 -3.54
N GLU A 137 -6.48 12.19 -4.25
CA GLU A 137 -6.90 12.77 -5.53
C GLU A 137 -7.15 11.70 -6.60
N ILE A 138 -6.24 10.73 -6.75
CA ILE A 138 -6.41 9.60 -7.66
C ILE A 138 -7.69 8.82 -7.33
N SER A 139 -7.94 8.55 -6.05
CA SER A 139 -9.13 7.81 -5.64
C SER A 139 -10.44 8.58 -5.90
N ARG A 140 -10.42 9.92 -5.82
CA ARG A 140 -11.57 10.77 -6.18
C ARG A 140 -11.87 10.73 -7.69
N GLU A 141 -10.83 10.61 -8.51
CA GLU A 141 -10.99 10.50 -9.97
C GLU A 141 -11.62 9.16 -10.37
N PHE A 142 -11.25 8.07 -9.69
CA PHE A 142 -11.71 6.72 -10.01
C PHE A 142 -12.74 6.17 -9.01
N LYS A 143 -13.92 6.78 -8.93
CA LYS A 143 -14.99 6.42 -7.97
C LYS A 143 -15.43 4.96 -8.01
N ASN A 144 -15.26 4.27 -9.15
CA ASN A 144 -15.63 2.87 -9.37
C ASN A 144 -14.48 1.88 -9.07
N ILE A 145 -13.34 2.37 -8.58
CA ILE A 145 -12.20 1.56 -8.18
C ILE A 145 -12.07 1.68 -6.66
N ASN A 146 -11.94 0.55 -5.98
CA ASN A 146 -11.68 0.53 -4.54
C ASN A 146 -10.17 0.58 -4.30
N PHE A 147 -9.77 1.47 -3.42
CA PHE A 147 -8.40 1.61 -2.94
C PHE A 147 -8.35 1.21 -1.47
N PHE A 148 -7.30 0.49 -1.07
CA PHE A 148 -7.08 0.21 0.34
C PHE A 148 -5.59 0.17 0.66
N ALA A 149 -5.26 0.59 1.86
CA ALA A 149 -3.89 0.63 2.38
C ALA A 149 -3.85 0.22 3.85
N TYR A 150 -2.66 -0.16 4.30
CA TYR A 150 -2.32 -0.26 5.72
C TYR A 150 -1.27 0.79 6.00
N SER A 151 -1.49 1.63 7.00
CA SER A 151 -0.56 2.69 7.35
C SER A 151 -0.26 2.70 8.83
N LYS A 152 1.00 2.92 9.17
CA LYS A 152 1.47 3.29 10.52
C LYS A 152 1.74 4.78 10.61
N ALA A 153 2.00 5.43 9.48
CA ALA A 153 2.35 6.85 9.43
C ALA A 153 1.15 7.77 9.64
N PHE A 154 -0.04 7.35 9.18
CA PHE A 154 -1.24 8.19 9.20
C PHE A 154 -2.40 7.46 9.83
N SER A 155 -2.98 8.06 10.87
CA SER A 155 -4.19 7.60 11.54
C SER A 155 -5.27 8.68 11.49
N ASN A 156 -6.55 8.24 11.47
CA ASN A 156 -7.70 9.15 11.54
C ASN A 156 -7.70 10.28 10.52
N ILE A 157 -7.47 9.95 9.25
CA ILE A 157 -7.49 10.92 8.15
C ILE A 157 -8.94 11.34 7.89
N PRO A 158 -9.29 12.63 8.11
CA PRO A 158 -10.66 13.09 7.88
C PRO A 158 -10.98 13.13 6.38
N ASN A 159 -12.26 13.00 6.03
CA ASN A 159 -12.80 13.23 4.70
C ASN A 159 -12.18 12.38 3.57
N LEU A 160 -11.81 11.13 3.87
CA LEU A 160 -11.40 10.18 2.83
C LEU A 160 -12.56 9.91 1.85
N PRO A 161 -12.27 9.75 0.55
CA PRO A 161 -13.26 9.26 -0.41
C PRO A 161 -13.83 7.91 0.00
N LYS A 162 -15.12 7.67 -0.27
CA LYS A 162 -15.82 6.41 0.13
C LYS A 162 -15.16 5.14 -0.43
N ASN A 163 -14.43 5.25 -1.52
CA ASN A 163 -13.72 4.18 -2.19
C ASN A 163 -12.24 4.06 -1.79
N LEU A 164 -11.76 4.84 -0.81
CA LEU A 164 -10.41 4.75 -0.25
C LEU A 164 -10.49 4.35 1.23
N ASN A 165 -10.00 3.16 1.54
CA ASN A 165 -9.94 2.64 2.91
C ASN A 165 -8.50 2.57 3.40
N ILE A 166 -8.12 3.40 4.37
CA ILE A 166 -6.81 3.36 5.02
C ILE A 166 -6.98 2.76 6.41
N ILE A 167 -6.45 1.56 6.58
CA ILE A 167 -6.51 0.80 7.83
C ILE A 167 -5.30 1.19 8.66
N ASN A 168 -5.56 1.71 9.85
CA ASN A 168 -4.51 1.98 10.82
C ASN A 168 -3.83 0.67 11.25
N SER A 169 -2.52 0.60 11.07
CA SER A 169 -1.67 -0.57 11.37
C SER A 169 -0.87 -0.39 12.68
N PHE A 170 -1.31 0.46 13.59
CA PHE A 170 -0.62 0.72 14.85
C PHE A 170 -0.67 -0.43 15.84
N VAL A 171 0.42 -0.58 16.57
CA VAL A 171 0.59 -1.53 17.66
C VAL A 171 0.76 -0.73 18.97
N THR A 172 -0.34 -0.34 19.64
CA THR A 172 -0.28 0.06 21.06
C THR A 172 -1.58 -0.29 21.77
N ILE A 173 -1.45 -0.84 22.98
CA ILE A 173 -2.59 -1.31 23.79
C ILE A 173 -3.11 -0.19 24.69
N ASP A 174 -2.42 0.92 24.82
CA ASP A 174 -2.77 2.02 25.72
C ASP A 174 -3.53 3.13 25.01
N ASN A 175 -4.60 3.62 25.68
CA ASN A 175 -5.37 4.81 25.31
C ASN A 175 -6.11 4.79 23.96
N ASN A 176 -6.93 3.74 23.70
CA ASN A 176 -7.81 3.63 22.52
C ASN A 176 -7.16 3.33 21.17
N ASN A 177 -5.89 2.98 21.12
CA ASN A 177 -5.24 2.49 19.91
C ASN A 177 -5.39 0.98 19.78
N TYR A 178 -5.59 0.49 18.55
CA TYR A 178 -5.86 -0.92 18.28
C TYR A 178 -4.58 -1.64 17.90
N LEU A 179 -4.35 -2.79 18.53
CA LEU A 179 -3.42 -3.79 18.03
C LEU A 179 -4.15 -4.53 16.90
N ASN A 180 -3.86 -4.20 15.67
CA ASN A 180 -4.42 -4.96 14.55
C ASN A 180 -3.50 -6.12 14.08
N TYR A 181 -2.38 -6.34 14.79
CA TYR A 181 -1.42 -7.41 14.55
C TYR A 181 -0.88 -7.95 15.88
N GLY A 182 -0.83 -9.25 16.06
CA GLY A 182 -0.34 -9.90 17.28
C GLY A 182 -0.67 -11.37 17.38
N THR A 183 -0.39 -12.00 18.53
CA THR A 183 -0.73 -13.39 18.79
C THR A 183 -2.26 -13.62 18.68
N TYR A 184 -2.65 -14.87 18.37
CA TYR A 184 -4.07 -15.21 18.24
C TYR A 184 -4.89 -14.87 19.52
N GLU A 185 -4.30 -15.10 20.69
CA GLU A 185 -4.94 -14.78 21.97
C GLU A 185 -5.20 -13.27 22.12
N ASN A 186 -4.17 -12.44 21.89
CA ASN A 186 -4.29 -10.99 21.96
C ASN A 186 -5.29 -10.45 20.95
N ILE A 187 -5.26 -10.96 19.73
CA ILE A 187 -6.17 -10.57 18.65
C ILE A 187 -7.61 -10.99 18.96
N SER A 188 -7.83 -12.15 19.59
CA SER A 188 -9.17 -12.61 19.99
C SER A 188 -9.78 -11.73 21.10
N LYS A 189 -8.98 -11.34 22.10
CA LYS A 189 -9.38 -10.37 23.13
C LYS A 189 -9.71 -9.01 22.50
N MET A 190 -8.88 -8.56 21.58
CA MET A 190 -9.09 -7.29 20.87
C MET A 190 -10.34 -7.32 19.99
N ARG A 191 -10.62 -8.43 19.30
CA ARG A 191 -11.82 -8.61 18.48
C ARG A 191 -13.10 -8.32 19.26
N ALA A 192 -13.21 -8.86 20.47
CA ALA A 192 -14.37 -8.63 21.34
C ALA A 192 -14.52 -7.15 21.71
N LYS A 193 -13.41 -6.49 22.08
CA LYS A 193 -13.39 -5.09 22.50
C LYS A 193 -13.78 -4.12 21.38
N ILE A 194 -13.29 -4.32 20.16
CA ILE A 194 -13.46 -3.35 19.04
C ILE A 194 -14.50 -3.77 18.00
N LYS A 195 -15.14 -4.94 18.18
CA LYS A 195 -16.02 -5.57 17.18
C LYS A 195 -15.32 -5.70 15.80
N GLY A 196 -14.03 -6.06 15.83
CA GLY A 196 -13.19 -6.23 14.64
C GLY A 196 -13.41 -7.59 13.96
N ILE A 197 -12.87 -7.72 12.76
CA ILE A 197 -12.86 -8.95 11.97
C ILE A 197 -11.44 -9.50 11.92
N ILE A 198 -11.24 -10.76 12.30
CA ILE A 198 -9.93 -11.41 12.12
C ILE A 198 -9.75 -11.78 10.64
N CYS A 199 -8.60 -11.42 10.07
CA CYS A 199 -8.26 -11.74 8.69
C CYS A 199 -8.28 -13.26 8.50
N PRO A 200 -9.13 -13.81 7.62
CA PRO A 200 -9.24 -15.27 7.44
C PRO A 200 -7.96 -15.89 6.92
N VAL A 201 -7.17 -15.17 6.13
CA VAL A 201 -5.88 -15.67 5.61
C VAL A 201 -4.86 -15.87 6.73
N THR A 202 -4.85 -14.99 7.75
CA THR A 202 -3.89 -15.10 8.87
C THR A 202 -4.24 -16.19 9.88
N ILE A 203 -5.42 -16.79 9.77
CA ILE A 203 -5.85 -17.96 10.55
C ILE A 203 -5.95 -19.23 9.68
N GLY A 204 -5.24 -19.26 8.55
CA GLY A 204 -5.08 -20.45 7.72
C GLY A 204 -6.26 -20.80 6.80
N LYS A 205 -7.27 -19.91 6.66
CA LYS A 205 -8.34 -20.17 5.70
C LYS A 205 -7.85 -20.02 4.27
N LYS A 206 -8.21 -20.96 3.41
CA LYS A 206 -7.89 -20.98 1.97
C LYS A 206 -8.81 -20.01 1.20
N ILE A 207 -8.57 -18.72 1.35
CA ILE A 207 -9.29 -17.66 0.64
C ILE A 207 -8.31 -16.55 0.26
N ASP A 208 -8.40 -16.01 -0.94
CA ASP A 208 -7.63 -14.84 -1.34
C ASP A 208 -8.34 -13.52 -0.98
N CYS A 209 -7.58 -12.41 -0.98
CA CYS A 209 -8.12 -11.10 -0.62
C CYS A 209 -9.18 -10.60 -1.62
N SER A 210 -9.12 -11.03 -2.89
CA SER A 210 -10.08 -10.62 -3.91
C SER A 210 -11.46 -11.23 -3.70
N ALA A 211 -11.53 -12.41 -3.09
CA ALA A 211 -12.77 -13.06 -2.65
C ALA A 211 -13.23 -12.56 -1.28
N CYS A 212 -12.30 -12.36 -0.33
CA CYS A 212 -12.58 -11.95 1.04
C CYS A 212 -13.11 -10.51 1.16
N LYS A 213 -12.48 -9.54 0.50
CA LYS A 213 -12.83 -8.10 0.43
C LYS A 213 -12.91 -7.34 1.76
N TYR A 214 -12.64 -7.94 2.91
CA TYR A 214 -12.78 -7.26 4.21
C TYR A 214 -11.95 -5.97 4.30
N CYS A 215 -10.70 -5.99 3.85
CA CYS A 215 -9.83 -4.82 3.88
C CYS A 215 -10.27 -3.70 2.91
N ILE A 216 -11.10 -4.03 1.92
CA ILE A 216 -11.69 -3.06 1.00
C ILE A 216 -12.86 -2.32 1.65
N THR A 217 -13.64 -3.01 2.51
CA THR A 217 -14.92 -2.53 3.02
C THR A 217 -14.96 -2.26 4.52
N LYS A 218 -13.96 -2.71 5.29
CA LYS A 218 -13.94 -2.65 6.75
C LYS A 218 -12.65 -2.02 7.27
N ASN A 219 -12.78 -1.11 8.23
CA ASN A 219 -11.66 -0.39 8.83
C ASN A 219 -11.03 -1.14 10.02
N LYS A 220 -11.73 -2.13 10.57
CA LYS A 220 -11.33 -2.86 11.78
C LYS A 220 -10.99 -4.31 11.43
N VAL A 221 -9.90 -4.51 10.70
CA VAL A 221 -9.38 -5.84 10.36
C VAL A 221 -8.16 -6.14 11.22
N LEU A 222 -8.17 -7.29 11.86
CA LEU A 222 -7.15 -7.77 12.79
C LEU A 222 -6.34 -8.88 12.12
N PHE A 223 -5.02 -8.89 12.36
CA PHE A 223 -4.10 -9.84 11.75
C PHE A 223 -3.39 -10.64 12.83
N VAL A 224 -3.44 -11.96 12.72
CA VAL A 224 -2.65 -12.85 13.58
C VAL A 224 -1.23 -12.91 13.04
N GLN A 225 -0.27 -12.80 13.96
CA GLN A 225 1.16 -12.95 13.67
C GLN A 225 1.45 -14.41 13.27
N HIS A 226 2.26 -14.58 12.22
CA HIS A 226 2.73 -15.89 11.74
C HIS A 226 4.10 -16.18 12.30
#